data_79e3675f02eebee73cd086f58ac0f195
#
_entry.id   79e3675f02eebee73cd086f58ac0f195
#
_cell.length_a   1.000
_cell.length_b   1.000
_cell.length_c   1.000
_cell.angle_alpha   90.00
_cell.angle_beta   90.00
_cell.angle_gamma   90.00
#
_symmetry.space_group_name_H-M   'P 1'
#
loop_
_entity.id
_entity.type
_entity.pdbx_description
1 polymer ?
#
loop_
_entity_poly.entity_id
_entity_poly.type
_entity_poly.pdbx_seq_one_letter_code
_entity_poly.pdbx_strand_id
1 'polypeptide(L)'
;MRRLLFIICVFFLSVTAVMAQKEKVKNQPYADLKWFHLGFHVGLHAQDLILTNTGVATNGETWYAEIPSYSPGFSVGVIGDMYLNPYFNLRFTPTIHFGDKKFVFRRPEMEGVEGTDENPVVSMYSTSVRSNYLTFPLDVKYSAFRVNNYRPYLIGGIYGAFDLGRKKGNPILLKGTDFGVEFGIGCDIYLPFFKLCPELKFSFGLVDLLEKDRSDLTDLELIKYPNSLSKATSRMVTLTFNFA
;
A
#
# COMPACT_ATOMS: atom_id res chain seq x y z
N MET A 1 27.73 19.42 -6.37
CA MET A 1 27.39 19.71 -7.76
C MET A 1 28.10 18.78 -8.77
N ARG A 2 29.43 18.63 -8.81
CA ARG A 2 30.13 17.76 -9.75
C ARG A 2 29.65 16.27 -9.73
N ARG A 3 29.40 15.69 -8.55
CA ARG A 3 28.91 14.30 -8.41
C ARG A 3 27.50 14.12 -8.94
N LEU A 4 26.61 15.12 -8.76
CA LEU A 4 25.25 15.09 -9.26
C LEU A 4 25.23 15.17 -10.80
N LEU A 5 26.04 16.03 -11.37
CA LEU A 5 26.24 16.17 -12.83
C LEU A 5 26.75 14.86 -13.44
N PHE A 6 27.69 14.19 -12.77
CA PHE A 6 28.21 12.91 -13.23
C PHE A 6 27.13 11.81 -13.24
N ILE A 7 26.31 11.73 -12.17
CA ILE A 7 25.18 10.78 -12.09
C ILE A 7 24.16 11.05 -13.21
N ILE A 8 23.82 12.32 -13.45
CA ILE A 8 22.90 12.71 -14.52
C ILE A 8 23.48 12.34 -15.89
N CYS A 9 24.77 12.59 -16.15
CA CYS A 9 25.43 12.21 -17.40
C CYS A 9 25.46 10.69 -17.62
N VAL A 10 25.75 9.91 -16.56
CA VAL A 10 25.72 8.44 -16.64
C VAL A 10 24.32 7.92 -16.91
N PHE A 11 23.29 8.53 -16.28
CA PHE A 11 21.90 8.20 -16.54
C PHE A 11 21.49 8.50 -17.97
N PHE A 12 21.87 9.66 -18.54
CA PHE A 12 21.60 9.99 -19.94
C PHE A 12 22.34 9.08 -20.91
N LEU A 13 23.59 8.72 -20.63
CA LEU A 13 24.37 7.78 -21.44
C LEU A 13 23.75 6.37 -21.45
N SER A 14 23.20 5.92 -20.33
CA SER A 14 22.51 4.62 -20.26
C SER A 14 21.20 4.61 -21.07
N VAL A 15 20.47 5.73 -21.11
CA VAL A 15 19.23 5.86 -21.90
C VAL A 15 19.54 5.83 -23.42
N THR A 16 20.63 6.45 -23.87
CA THR A 16 21.02 6.42 -25.32
C THR A 16 21.49 5.03 -25.77
N ALA A 17 22.14 4.26 -24.90
CA ALA A 17 22.56 2.89 -25.21
C ALA A 17 21.40 1.93 -25.47
N VAL A 18 20.24 2.16 -24.84
CA VAL A 18 19.03 1.35 -25.05
C VAL A 18 18.42 1.55 -26.44
N MET A 19 18.58 2.74 -27.03
CA MET A 19 18.07 3.05 -28.37
C MET A 19 18.87 2.42 -29.52
N ALA A 20 20.09 1.94 -29.26
CA ALA A 20 20.98 1.35 -30.25
C ALA A 20 20.79 -0.18 -30.46
N GLN A 21 19.83 -0.78 -29.79
CA GLN A 21 19.60 -2.22 -29.91
C GLN A 21 18.86 -2.57 -31.21
N LYS A 22 19.34 -3.63 -31.89
CA LYS A 22 18.67 -4.22 -33.08
C LYS A 22 17.21 -4.48 -32.78
N GLU A 23 16.29 -4.10 -33.66
CA GLU A 23 14.87 -4.42 -33.56
C GLU A 23 14.67 -5.94 -33.49
N LYS A 24 14.14 -6.40 -32.36
CA LYS A 24 13.74 -7.80 -32.18
C LYS A 24 12.34 -8.01 -32.72
N VAL A 25 12.03 -9.25 -33.11
CA VAL A 25 10.68 -9.64 -33.49
C VAL A 25 9.70 -9.27 -32.36
N LYS A 26 8.64 -8.55 -32.70
CA LYS A 26 7.60 -8.15 -31.75
C LYS A 26 6.72 -9.34 -31.41
N ASN A 27 6.75 -9.78 -30.17
CA ASN A 27 5.79 -10.75 -29.64
C ASN A 27 4.40 -10.09 -29.56
N GLN A 28 3.35 -10.81 -29.87
CA GLN A 28 1.96 -10.33 -29.75
C GLN A 28 1.76 -8.93 -30.39
N PRO A 29 1.94 -8.77 -31.71
CA PRO A 29 1.93 -7.46 -32.36
C PRO A 29 0.58 -6.73 -32.27
N TYR A 30 -0.52 -7.46 -32.11
CA TYR A 30 -1.89 -6.92 -32.04
C TYR A 30 -2.46 -6.83 -30.63
N ALA A 31 -1.67 -7.18 -29.59
CA ALA A 31 -2.16 -7.18 -28.20
C ALA A 31 -2.63 -5.78 -27.77
N ASP A 32 -1.91 -4.74 -28.18
CA ASP A 32 -2.22 -3.36 -27.78
C ASP A 32 -3.46 -2.75 -28.47
N LEU A 33 -4.01 -3.43 -29.48
CA LEU A 33 -5.19 -2.99 -30.25
C LEU A 33 -6.49 -3.64 -29.75
N LYS A 34 -6.41 -4.61 -28.83
CA LYS A 34 -7.59 -5.25 -28.28
C LYS A 34 -8.33 -4.25 -27.40
N TRP A 35 -9.65 -4.15 -27.61
CA TRP A 35 -10.51 -3.26 -26.86
C TRP A 35 -10.52 -3.54 -25.33
N PHE A 36 -10.42 -4.81 -24.96
CA PHE A 36 -10.47 -5.23 -23.56
C PHE A 36 -9.51 -6.40 -23.31
N HIS A 37 -8.80 -6.32 -22.18
CA HIS A 37 -7.92 -7.39 -21.70
C HIS A 37 -8.40 -7.83 -20.32
N LEU A 38 -8.49 -9.13 -20.14
CA LEU A 38 -8.64 -9.76 -18.84
C LEU A 38 -7.31 -10.34 -18.40
N GLY A 39 -7.08 -10.29 -17.11
CA GLY A 39 -5.89 -10.86 -16.50
C GLY A 39 -6.09 -11.11 -15.02
N PHE A 40 -5.05 -11.59 -14.39
CA PHE A 40 -4.95 -11.72 -12.95
C PHE A 40 -3.61 -11.19 -12.48
N HIS A 41 -3.53 -10.91 -11.20
CA HIS A 41 -2.26 -10.51 -10.60
C HIS A 41 -2.05 -11.17 -9.26
N VAL A 42 -0.78 -11.32 -8.92
CA VAL A 42 -0.30 -11.69 -7.61
C VAL A 42 0.72 -10.66 -7.18
N GLY A 43 0.78 -10.36 -5.90
CA GLY A 43 1.70 -9.35 -5.42
C GLY A 43 2.06 -9.51 -3.95
N LEU A 44 3.09 -8.79 -3.58
CA LEU A 44 3.51 -8.57 -2.22
C LEU A 44 3.21 -7.11 -1.88
N HIS A 45 2.70 -6.88 -0.68
CA HIS A 45 2.50 -5.52 -0.22
C HIS A 45 3.07 -5.33 1.18
N ALA A 46 3.39 -4.08 1.46
CA ALA A 46 3.74 -3.63 2.79
C ALA A 46 2.76 -2.54 3.19
N GLN A 47 1.91 -2.84 4.18
CA GLN A 47 0.89 -1.91 4.65
C GLN A 47 1.29 -1.27 5.97
N ASP A 48 0.91 -0.01 6.12
CA ASP A 48 1.22 0.82 7.26
C ASP A 48 0.07 1.80 7.52
N LEU A 49 0.10 2.47 8.67
CA LEU A 49 -0.79 3.57 8.99
C LEU A 49 0.02 4.79 9.41
N ILE A 50 -0.36 5.93 8.92
CA ILE A 50 0.15 7.21 9.41
C ILE A 50 -0.70 7.57 10.62
N LEU A 51 -0.10 7.51 11.81
CA LEU A 51 -0.75 7.78 13.08
C LEU A 51 -0.46 9.21 13.52
N THR A 52 -1.49 9.89 14.02
CA THR A 52 -1.36 11.18 14.69
C THR A 52 -1.74 10.99 16.15
N ASN A 53 -0.78 11.14 17.06
CA ASN A 53 -1.00 11.04 18.49
C ASN A 53 -1.60 12.32 19.04
N THR A 54 -2.47 12.23 20.07
CA THR A 54 -3.08 13.36 20.75
C THR A 54 -2.15 14.01 21.77
N GLY A 55 -1.26 13.23 22.40
CA GLY A 55 -0.42 13.66 23.51
C GLY A 55 -1.19 13.98 24.80
N VAL A 56 -2.48 13.61 24.87
CA VAL A 56 -3.33 13.87 26.03
C VAL A 56 -3.25 12.70 27.01
N ALA A 57 -3.02 13.00 28.28
CA ALA A 57 -3.04 11.99 29.33
C ALA A 57 -4.47 11.47 29.56
N THR A 58 -4.64 10.16 29.57
CA THR A 58 -5.88 9.47 29.97
C THR A 58 -5.61 8.71 31.27
N ASN A 59 -6.41 8.98 32.29
CA ASN A 59 -6.20 8.44 33.67
C ASN A 59 -4.82 8.71 34.24
N GLY A 60 -4.20 9.87 33.90
CA GLY A 60 -2.85 10.23 34.38
C GLY A 60 -1.70 9.60 33.62
N GLU A 61 -1.95 8.86 32.54
CA GLU A 61 -0.96 8.20 31.70
C GLU A 61 -0.99 8.78 30.29
N THR A 62 0.20 9.11 29.74
CA THR A 62 0.34 9.57 28.34
C THR A 62 0.91 8.43 27.50
N TRP A 63 0.13 7.95 26.54
CA TRP A 63 0.52 6.88 25.64
C TRP A 63 0.72 7.40 24.22
N TYR A 64 1.76 6.88 23.55
CA TYR A 64 2.05 7.16 22.16
C TYR A 64 1.98 5.87 21.36
N ALA A 65 1.16 5.89 20.32
CA ALA A 65 1.07 4.77 19.39
C ALA A 65 2.09 4.91 18.27
N GLU A 66 2.79 3.82 18.01
CA GLU A 66 3.75 3.71 16.92
C GLU A 66 3.52 2.42 16.12
N ILE A 67 3.88 2.46 14.84
CA ILE A 67 3.96 1.25 14.02
C ILE A 67 5.44 0.96 13.83
N PRO A 68 5.98 -0.09 14.45
CA PRO A 68 7.43 -0.34 14.49
C PRO A 68 8.01 -0.70 13.13
N SER A 69 7.20 -1.26 12.22
CA SER A 69 7.64 -1.67 10.89
C SER A 69 6.46 -1.86 9.95
N TYR A 70 6.71 -1.73 8.65
CA TYR A 70 5.76 -2.15 7.63
C TYR A 70 5.41 -3.63 7.79
N SER A 71 4.13 -3.93 7.82
CA SER A 71 3.65 -5.30 7.89
C SER A 71 3.57 -5.89 6.48
N PRO A 72 4.37 -6.93 6.19
CA PRO A 72 4.32 -7.58 4.89
C PRO A 72 3.03 -8.39 4.75
N GLY A 73 2.51 -8.44 3.54
CA GLY A 73 1.36 -9.23 3.17
C GLY A 73 1.42 -9.65 1.71
N PHE A 74 0.43 -10.39 1.30
CA PHE A 74 0.30 -10.78 -0.11
C PHE A 74 -1.06 -10.36 -0.65
N SER A 75 -1.11 -10.16 -1.97
CA SER A 75 -2.31 -9.72 -2.67
C SER A 75 -2.57 -10.57 -3.90
N VAL A 76 -3.85 -10.79 -4.17
CA VAL A 76 -4.33 -11.51 -5.35
C VAL A 76 -5.54 -10.77 -5.90
N GLY A 77 -5.62 -10.65 -7.21
CA GLY A 77 -6.77 -10.02 -7.83
C GLY A 77 -6.90 -10.30 -9.32
N VAL A 78 -7.92 -9.70 -9.88
CA VAL A 78 -8.20 -9.78 -11.32
C VAL A 78 -7.99 -8.40 -11.95
N ILE A 79 -7.75 -8.38 -13.24
CA ILE A 79 -7.49 -7.18 -14.02
C ILE A 79 -8.49 -7.11 -15.15
N GLY A 80 -9.18 -5.98 -15.25
CA GLY A 80 -9.88 -5.56 -16.43
C GLY A 80 -9.21 -4.30 -16.98
N ASP A 81 -8.65 -4.37 -18.17
CA ASP A 81 -7.93 -3.27 -18.80
C ASP A 81 -8.64 -2.91 -20.11
N MET A 82 -9.22 -1.73 -20.17
CA MET A 82 -10.00 -1.22 -21.30
C MET A 82 -9.16 -0.21 -22.09
N TYR A 83 -9.02 -0.46 -23.37
CA TYR A 83 -8.31 0.43 -24.29
C TYR A 83 -9.12 1.70 -24.56
N LEU A 84 -8.55 2.86 -24.34
CA LEU A 84 -9.14 4.16 -24.69
C LEU A 84 -8.49 4.75 -25.94
N ASN A 85 -7.15 4.76 -25.96
CA ASN A 85 -6.37 5.23 -27.08
C ASN A 85 -4.94 4.61 -27.03
N PRO A 86 -4.04 4.84 -28.01
CA PRO A 86 -2.71 4.23 -28.04
C PRO A 86 -1.85 4.46 -26.80
N TYR A 87 -2.16 5.49 -26.00
CA TYR A 87 -1.38 5.84 -24.81
C TYR A 87 -2.12 5.62 -23.51
N PHE A 88 -3.45 5.61 -23.51
CA PHE A 88 -4.27 5.56 -22.31
C PHE A 88 -5.17 4.34 -22.28
N ASN A 89 -5.13 3.65 -21.16
CA ASN A 89 -6.06 2.58 -20.81
C ASN A 89 -6.74 2.91 -19.49
N LEU A 90 -7.99 2.49 -19.34
CA LEU A 90 -8.70 2.48 -18.07
C LEU A 90 -8.60 1.08 -17.48
N ARG A 91 -8.06 1.00 -16.26
CA ARG A 91 -7.82 -0.28 -15.58
C ARG A 91 -8.65 -0.37 -14.32
N PHE A 92 -9.31 -1.49 -14.13
CA PHE A 92 -10.03 -1.85 -12.93
C PHE A 92 -9.44 -3.14 -12.37
N THR A 93 -8.96 -3.11 -11.10
CA THR A 93 -8.20 -4.23 -10.53
C THR A 93 -8.72 -4.61 -9.14
N PRO A 94 -9.91 -5.25 -9.03
CA PRO A 94 -10.38 -5.78 -7.76
C PRO A 94 -9.34 -6.70 -7.14
N THR A 95 -8.91 -6.38 -5.90
CA THR A 95 -7.78 -7.03 -5.24
C THR A 95 -8.10 -7.36 -3.80
N ILE A 96 -7.77 -8.57 -3.37
CA ILE A 96 -7.81 -8.97 -1.97
C ILE A 96 -6.39 -8.90 -1.42
N HIS A 97 -6.22 -8.17 -0.33
CA HIS A 97 -4.98 -8.05 0.41
C HIS A 97 -5.07 -8.80 1.73
N PHE A 98 -4.08 -9.63 2.01
CA PHE A 98 -3.99 -10.41 3.25
C PHE A 98 -2.77 -9.96 4.04
N GLY A 99 -2.99 -9.54 5.29
CA GLY A 99 -1.90 -9.08 6.15
C GLY A 99 -2.39 -8.74 7.56
N ASP A 100 -1.43 -8.43 8.42
CA ASP A 100 -1.68 -7.99 9.79
C ASP A 100 -1.01 -6.65 10.02
N LYS A 101 -1.58 -5.81 10.88
CA LYS A 101 -0.97 -4.54 11.32
C LYS A 101 -0.57 -4.66 12.78
N LYS A 102 0.68 -4.34 13.08
CA LYS A 102 1.19 -4.34 14.45
C LYS A 102 1.22 -2.91 14.98
N PHE A 103 0.65 -2.73 16.16
CA PHE A 103 0.69 -1.47 16.90
C PHE A 103 1.52 -1.66 18.14
N VAL A 104 2.35 -0.69 18.45
CA VAL A 104 3.10 -0.62 19.70
C VAL A 104 2.76 0.70 20.37
N PHE A 105 2.29 0.61 21.59
CA PHE A 105 2.04 1.76 22.45
C PHE A 105 3.22 1.88 23.42
N ARG A 106 3.79 3.06 23.49
CA ARG A 106 4.89 3.37 24.41
C ARG A 106 4.48 4.48 25.36
N ARG A 107 5.03 4.40 26.56
CA ARG A 107 4.90 5.41 27.60
C ARG A 107 6.30 5.92 27.94
N PRO A 108 6.75 7.02 27.32
CA PRO A 108 8.12 7.53 27.44
C PRO A 108 8.49 7.90 28.89
N GLU A 109 7.49 8.34 29.67
CA GLU A 109 7.69 8.72 31.10
C GLU A 109 8.14 7.56 31.99
N MET A 110 7.92 6.33 31.56
CA MET A 110 8.26 5.09 32.29
C MET A 110 9.32 4.27 31.60
N GLU A 111 9.96 4.80 30.57
CA GLU A 111 11.03 4.11 29.86
C GLU A 111 12.30 4.11 30.76
N GLY A 112 12.74 2.90 31.16
CA GLY A 112 13.87 2.73 32.10
C GLY A 112 13.51 2.71 33.58
N VAL A 113 12.24 2.80 33.94
CA VAL A 113 11.78 2.61 35.33
C VAL A 113 11.60 1.10 35.57
N GLU A 114 12.42 0.52 36.43
CA GLU A 114 12.27 -0.87 36.86
C GLU A 114 11.08 -0.99 37.83
N GLY A 115 10.07 -1.77 37.45
CA GLY A 115 8.97 -2.14 38.32
C GLY A 115 9.42 -3.16 39.36
N THR A 116 8.77 -3.17 40.52
CA THR A 116 8.89 -4.23 41.51
C THR A 116 7.96 -5.39 41.20
N ASP A 117 8.29 -6.60 41.67
CA ASP A 117 7.45 -7.80 41.45
C ASP A 117 5.99 -7.62 41.91
N GLU A 118 5.73 -6.74 42.90
CA GLU A 118 4.40 -6.40 43.38
C GLU A 118 3.67 -5.34 42.53
N ASN A 119 4.41 -4.49 41.78
CA ASN A 119 3.88 -3.45 40.91
C ASN A 119 4.68 -3.39 39.60
N PRO A 120 4.35 -4.23 38.60
CA PRO A 120 5.02 -4.20 37.31
C PRO A 120 4.70 -2.90 36.55
N VAL A 121 5.73 -2.16 36.15
CA VAL A 121 5.57 -0.96 35.31
C VAL A 121 5.44 -1.38 33.85
N VAL A 122 4.25 -1.19 33.27
CA VAL A 122 4.03 -1.44 31.85
C VAL A 122 4.43 -0.19 31.07
N SER A 123 5.61 -0.22 30.47
CA SER A 123 6.14 0.85 29.61
C SER A 123 5.78 0.68 28.13
N MET A 124 5.46 -0.55 27.71
CA MET A 124 5.16 -0.90 26.32
C MET A 124 4.02 -1.92 26.23
N TYR A 125 3.07 -1.67 25.34
CA TYR A 125 1.99 -2.59 25.01
C TYR A 125 1.94 -2.82 23.49
N SER A 126 1.95 -4.07 23.04
CA SER A 126 1.86 -4.40 21.64
C SER A 126 0.58 -5.16 21.32
N THR A 127 -0.08 -4.78 20.24
CA THR A 127 -1.25 -5.46 19.72
C THR A 127 -1.16 -5.64 18.21
N SER A 128 -1.79 -6.69 17.70
CA SER A 128 -1.85 -6.98 16.28
C SER A 128 -3.30 -7.01 15.83
N VAL A 129 -3.60 -6.28 14.78
CA VAL A 129 -4.93 -6.22 14.16
C VAL A 129 -4.87 -6.86 12.80
N ARG A 130 -5.64 -7.94 12.63
CA ARG A 130 -5.78 -8.57 11.31
C ARG A 130 -6.39 -7.59 10.33
N SER A 131 -5.79 -7.46 9.14
CA SER A 131 -6.11 -6.44 8.17
C SER A 131 -6.21 -7.04 6.77
N ASN A 132 -7.40 -7.62 6.50
CA ASN A 132 -7.70 -8.17 5.17
C ASN A 132 -8.60 -7.19 4.44
N TYR A 133 -8.08 -6.59 3.36
CA TYR A 133 -8.82 -5.60 2.58
C TYR A 133 -9.23 -6.14 1.23
N LEU A 134 -10.47 -5.85 0.85
CA LEU A 134 -10.93 -5.95 -0.54
C LEU A 134 -10.90 -4.54 -1.13
N THR A 135 -10.05 -4.31 -2.13
CA THR A 135 -9.90 -3.01 -2.78
C THR A 135 -10.49 -3.04 -4.20
N PHE A 136 -11.02 -1.90 -4.62
CA PHE A 136 -11.59 -1.66 -5.95
C PHE A 136 -10.93 -0.42 -6.56
N PRO A 137 -9.70 -0.56 -7.08
CA PRO A 137 -9.04 0.55 -7.76
C PRO A 137 -9.62 0.79 -9.14
N LEU A 138 -9.68 2.06 -9.49
CA LEU A 138 -9.98 2.52 -10.84
C LEU A 138 -8.87 3.47 -11.29
N ASP A 139 -8.04 2.98 -12.18
CA ASP A 139 -6.79 3.60 -12.57
C ASP A 139 -6.78 4.00 -14.03
N VAL A 140 -6.11 5.10 -14.32
CA VAL A 140 -5.71 5.49 -15.67
C VAL A 140 -4.25 5.08 -15.86
N LYS A 141 -4.01 4.21 -16.84
CA LYS A 141 -2.69 3.76 -17.24
C LYS A 141 -2.23 4.58 -18.43
N TYR A 142 -1.12 5.30 -18.28
CA TYR A 142 -0.45 6.01 -19.37
C TYR A 142 0.78 5.24 -19.83
N SER A 143 0.75 4.72 -21.05
CA SER A 143 1.79 3.85 -21.59
C SER A 143 2.65 4.59 -22.62
N ALA A 144 3.96 4.44 -22.52
CA ALA A 144 4.89 4.95 -23.50
C ALA A 144 4.85 4.15 -24.81
N PHE A 145 5.64 4.55 -25.81
CA PHE A 145 5.85 3.74 -27.01
C PHE A 145 6.47 2.40 -26.66
N ARG A 146 6.01 1.36 -27.33
CA ARG A 146 6.59 0.04 -27.22
C ARG A 146 7.95 0.00 -27.95
N VAL A 147 8.99 -0.35 -27.21
CA VAL A 147 10.33 -0.58 -27.73
C VAL A 147 10.61 -2.08 -27.67
N ASN A 148 10.71 -2.73 -28.84
CA ASN A 148 10.80 -4.19 -28.94
C ASN A 148 9.63 -4.90 -28.21
N ASN A 149 9.93 -5.58 -27.11
CA ASN A 149 8.96 -6.31 -26.31
C ASN A 149 8.74 -5.71 -24.91
N TYR A 150 9.08 -4.42 -24.76
CA TYR A 150 8.93 -3.68 -23.50
C TYR A 150 8.12 -2.41 -23.73
N ARG A 151 7.23 -2.09 -22.80
CA ARG A 151 6.43 -0.89 -22.83
C ARG A 151 6.26 -0.36 -21.41
N PRO A 152 7.10 0.60 -20.99
CA PRO A 152 6.95 1.23 -19.69
C PRO A 152 5.67 2.06 -19.61
N TYR A 153 5.09 2.15 -18.40
CA TYR A 153 3.90 2.94 -18.16
C TYR A 153 3.87 3.54 -16.76
N LEU A 154 3.07 4.57 -16.64
CA LEU A 154 2.65 5.17 -15.38
C LEU A 154 1.19 4.80 -15.14
N ILE A 155 0.82 4.65 -13.88
CA ILE A 155 -0.55 4.39 -13.49
C ILE A 155 -0.92 5.30 -12.33
N GLY A 156 -2.16 5.76 -12.31
CA GLY A 156 -2.68 6.56 -11.22
C GLY A 156 -4.18 6.59 -11.22
N GLY A 157 -4.77 6.62 -10.04
CA GLY A 157 -6.22 6.57 -9.90
C GLY A 157 -6.69 6.72 -8.47
N ILE A 158 -7.90 6.24 -8.26
CA ILE A 158 -8.59 6.23 -6.97
C ILE A 158 -8.94 4.81 -6.59
N TYR A 159 -9.00 4.54 -5.30
CA TYR A 159 -9.46 3.24 -4.81
C TYR A 159 -10.46 3.39 -3.67
N GLY A 160 -11.39 2.45 -3.61
CA GLY A 160 -12.20 2.19 -2.43
C GLY A 160 -11.78 0.87 -1.82
N ALA A 161 -11.77 0.76 -0.51
CA ALA A 161 -11.38 -0.46 0.21
C ALA A 161 -12.39 -0.81 1.29
N PHE A 162 -12.60 -2.11 1.50
CA PHE A 162 -13.45 -2.67 2.54
C PHE A 162 -12.64 -3.65 3.39
N ASP A 163 -12.65 -3.45 4.70
CA ASP A 163 -11.98 -4.33 5.64
C ASP A 163 -12.87 -5.56 5.95
N LEU A 164 -12.38 -6.73 5.56
CA LEU A 164 -13.04 -8.03 5.82
C LEU A 164 -12.60 -8.63 7.15
N GLY A 165 -11.54 -8.12 7.77
CA GLY A 165 -10.94 -8.67 8.99
C GLY A 165 -11.37 -7.99 10.29
N ARG A 166 -12.30 -7.01 10.24
CA ARG A 166 -12.71 -6.20 11.37
C ARG A 166 -13.24 -7.04 12.52
N LYS A 167 -12.61 -6.94 13.69
CA LYS A 167 -13.08 -7.60 14.94
C LYS A 167 -13.32 -6.55 16.01
N LYS A 168 -14.50 -6.61 16.63
CA LYS A 168 -14.84 -5.82 17.83
C LYS A 168 -14.08 -6.34 19.05
N GLY A 169 -13.85 -5.49 20.04
CA GLY A 169 -13.18 -5.85 21.29
C GLY A 169 -11.65 -5.68 21.27
N ASN A 170 -11.04 -5.35 20.14
CA ASN A 170 -9.62 -4.98 20.10
C ASN A 170 -9.41 -3.56 20.66
N PRO A 171 -8.25 -3.26 21.28
CA PRO A 171 -7.94 -1.91 21.76
C PRO A 171 -8.04 -0.84 20.66
N ILE A 172 -7.62 -1.18 19.44
CA ILE A 172 -7.82 -0.32 18.28
C ILE A 172 -8.86 -0.93 17.35
N LEU A 173 -9.86 -0.14 17.01
CA LEU A 173 -10.85 -0.46 16.01
C LEU A 173 -10.72 0.51 14.84
N LEU A 174 -10.53 -0.02 13.64
CA LEU A 174 -10.50 0.75 12.41
C LEU A 174 -11.88 0.70 11.74
N LYS A 175 -12.24 1.77 11.04
CA LYS A 175 -13.43 1.80 10.20
C LYS A 175 -13.33 0.75 9.10
N GLY A 176 -14.44 0.16 8.74
CA GLY A 176 -14.50 -0.90 7.73
C GLY A 176 -14.35 -0.43 6.29
N THR A 177 -14.34 0.89 6.05
CA THR A 177 -14.24 1.46 4.69
C THR A 177 -13.11 2.47 4.62
N ASP A 178 -12.34 2.40 3.54
CA ASP A 178 -11.30 3.37 3.22
C ASP A 178 -11.48 3.87 1.79
N PHE A 179 -11.02 5.08 1.53
CA PHE A 179 -10.99 5.68 0.20
C PHE A 179 -9.69 6.46 0.06
N GLY A 180 -9.06 6.35 -1.10
CA GLY A 180 -7.78 6.99 -1.31
C GLY A 180 -7.39 7.13 -2.76
N VAL A 181 -6.17 7.57 -2.95
CA VAL A 181 -5.52 7.72 -4.25
C VAL A 181 -4.35 6.77 -4.36
N GLU A 182 -4.06 6.34 -5.56
CA GLU A 182 -2.89 5.53 -5.83
C GLU A 182 -2.16 5.98 -7.09
N PHE A 183 -0.87 5.74 -7.11
CA PHE A 183 -0.04 5.96 -8.27
C PHE A 183 1.09 4.92 -8.31
N GLY A 184 1.58 4.64 -9.49
CA GLY A 184 2.63 3.65 -9.66
C GLY A 184 3.32 3.72 -11.00
N ILE A 185 4.30 2.86 -11.12
CA ILE A 185 5.09 2.67 -12.32
C ILE A 185 5.16 1.18 -12.65
N GLY A 186 5.16 0.86 -13.92
CA GLY A 186 5.29 -0.52 -14.37
C GLY A 186 5.86 -0.63 -15.76
N CYS A 187 6.02 -1.86 -16.20
CA CYS A 187 6.48 -2.16 -17.55
C CYS A 187 5.74 -3.37 -18.11
N ASP A 188 5.09 -3.21 -19.26
CA ASP A 188 4.54 -4.34 -20.00
C ASP A 188 5.68 -5.08 -20.70
N ILE A 189 5.89 -6.34 -20.38
CA ILE A 189 6.84 -7.25 -20.99
C ILE A 189 6.06 -8.25 -21.84
N TYR A 190 6.19 -8.15 -23.15
CA TYR A 190 5.48 -9.02 -24.10
C TYR A 190 6.25 -10.32 -24.28
N LEU A 191 5.76 -11.37 -23.64
CA LEU A 191 6.25 -12.73 -23.86
C LEU A 191 5.50 -13.39 -25.02
N PRO A 192 5.97 -14.53 -25.58
CA PRO A 192 5.32 -15.14 -26.72
C PRO A 192 3.84 -15.48 -26.53
N PHE A 193 3.45 -15.85 -25.30
CA PHE A 193 2.10 -16.36 -25.01
C PHE A 193 1.26 -15.45 -24.13
N PHE A 194 1.89 -14.62 -23.28
CA PHE A 194 1.21 -13.72 -22.35
C PHE A 194 2.02 -12.44 -22.13
N LYS A 195 1.38 -11.46 -21.55
CA LYS A 195 2.01 -10.19 -21.15
C LYS A 195 2.24 -10.22 -19.65
N LEU A 196 3.49 -10.07 -19.24
CA LEU A 196 3.89 -9.91 -17.84
C LEU A 196 4.11 -8.42 -17.55
N CYS A 197 3.42 -7.89 -16.53
CA CYS A 197 3.53 -6.47 -16.18
C CYS A 197 3.92 -6.35 -14.71
N PRO A 198 5.23 -6.34 -14.37
CA PRO A 198 5.68 -5.93 -13.04
C PRO A 198 5.29 -4.46 -12.81
N GLU A 199 4.70 -4.19 -11.64
CA GLU A 199 4.17 -2.89 -11.26
C GLU A 199 4.45 -2.59 -9.79
N LEU A 200 5.00 -1.42 -9.52
CA LEU A 200 5.18 -0.89 -8.18
C LEU A 200 4.17 0.24 -7.97
N LYS A 201 3.30 0.08 -6.97
CA LYS A 201 2.19 0.97 -6.68
C LYS A 201 2.29 1.51 -5.25
N PHE A 202 1.96 2.78 -5.08
CA PHE A 202 1.86 3.49 -3.80
C PHE A 202 0.43 3.96 -3.61
N SER A 203 -0.20 3.56 -2.51
CA SER A 203 -1.57 3.91 -2.18
C SER A 203 -1.61 4.71 -0.89
N PHE A 204 -2.42 5.77 -0.88
CA PHE A 204 -2.58 6.69 0.25
C PHE A 204 -4.06 6.89 0.55
N GLY A 205 -4.49 6.50 1.75
CA GLY A 205 -5.84 6.75 2.24
C GLY A 205 -6.04 8.22 2.61
N LEU A 206 -7.19 8.73 2.26
CA LEU A 206 -7.59 10.11 2.54
C LEU A 206 -8.53 10.20 3.74
N VAL A 207 -9.13 9.09 4.14
CA VAL A 207 -10.12 9.01 5.21
C VAL A 207 -9.45 8.73 6.55
N ASP A 208 -9.99 9.32 7.63
CA ASP A 208 -9.61 8.93 8.99
C ASP A 208 -10.27 7.58 9.31
N LEU A 209 -9.42 6.57 9.45
CA LEU A 209 -9.83 5.19 9.72
C LEU A 209 -10.11 4.92 11.20
N LEU A 210 -9.77 5.83 12.11
CA LEU A 210 -9.95 5.61 13.53
C LEU A 210 -11.44 5.62 13.90
N GLU A 211 -11.92 4.55 14.54
CA GLU A 211 -13.25 4.50 15.15
C GLU A 211 -13.17 5.09 16.56
N LYS A 212 -13.80 6.25 16.73
CA LYS A 212 -13.78 7.00 18.01
C LYS A 212 -14.84 6.54 18.99
N ASP A 213 -15.95 6.02 18.48
CA ASP A 213 -16.99 5.44 19.33
C ASP A 213 -16.59 4.01 19.74
N ARG A 214 -16.21 3.88 21.01
CA ARG A 214 -15.68 2.64 21.57
C ARG A 214 -16.59 2.07 22.66
N SER A 215 -17.90 2.22 22.48
CA SER A 215 -18.92 1.63 23.36
C SER A 215 -18.88 0.09 23.39
N ASP A 216 -18.12 -0.52 22.46
CA ASP A 216 -17.88 -1.96 22.39
C ASP A 216 -16.84 -2.50 23.37
N LEU A 217 -16.04 -1.62 24.02
CA LEU A 217 -15.04 -2.02 24.98
C LEU A 217 -15.67 -2.27 26.35
N THR A 218 -15.59 -3.52 26.81
CA THR A 218 -16.03 -3.91 28.14
C THR A 218 -14.99 -3.56 29.21
N ASP A 219 -13.72 -3.52 28.83
CA ASP A 219 -12.59 -3.21 29.71
C ASP A 219 -12.22 -1.72 29.57
N LEU A 220 -12.50 -0.98 30.65
CA LEU A 220 -12.24 0.47 30.74
C LEU A 220 -10.73 0.81 30.72
N GLU A 221 -9.88 -0.13 31.11
CA GLU A 221 -8.42 0.09 31.03
C GLU A 221 -7.90 0.17 29.59
N LEU A 222 -8.57 -0.47 28.65
CA LEU A 222 -8.19 -0.44 27.23
C LEU A 222 -8.53 0.89 26.54
N ILE A 223 -9.37 1.72 27.11
CA ILE A 223 -9.80 3.02 26.52
C ILE A 223 -8.64 4.01 26.41
N LYS A 224 -7.60 3.88 27.23
CA LYS A 224 -6.41 4.74 27.17
C LYS A 224 -5.67 4.64 25.82
N TYR A 225 -5.68 3.49 25.17
CA TYR A 225 -4.99 3.25 23.90
C TYR A 225 -5.65 3.96 22.70
N PRO A 226 -6.96 3.79 22.40
CA PRO A 226 -7.61 4.54 21.35
C PRO A 226 -7.61 6.06 21.59
N ASN A 227 -7.71 6.51 22.84
CA ASN A 227 -7.68 7.95 23.18
C ASN A 227 -6.30 8.60 22.94
N SER A 228 -5.23 7.82 22.88
CA SER A 228 -3.89 8.33 22.53
C SER A 228 -3.79 8.76 21.06
N LEU A 229 -4.73 8.33 20.19
CA LEU A 229 -4.75 8.59 18.77
C LEU A 229 -5.78 9.64 18.39
N SER A 230 -5.37 10.61 17.57
CA SER A 230 -6.25 11.62 16.97
C SER A 230 -6.75 11.18 15.59
N LYS A 231 -5.86 10.64 14.78
CA LYS A 231 -6.14 10.27 13.38
C LYS A 231 -5.27 9.09 12.95
N ALA A 232 -5.83 8.24 12.08
CA ALA A 232 -5.10 7.16 11.42
C ALA A 232 -5.47 7.11 9.93
N THR A 233 -4.50 7.24 9.04
CA THR A 233 -4.72 7.11 7.58
C THR A 233 -3.88 5.97 7.02
N SER A 234 -4.41 5.26 6.03
CA SER A 234 -3.73 4.12 5.43
C SER A 234 -2.60 4.56 4.49
N ARG A 235 -1.55 3.77 4.46
CA ARG A 235 -0.47 3.86 3.49
C ARG A 235 -0.03 2.45 3.11
N MET A 236 0.12 2.19 1.81
CA MET A 236 0.52 0.88 1.33
C MET A 236 1.47 1.01 0.14
N VAL A 237 2.46 0.14 0.10
CA VAL A 237 3.34 -0.06 -1.05
C VAL A 237 3.13 -1.47 -1.55
N THR A 238 2.84 -1.63 -2.83
CA THR A 238 2.50 -2.91 -3.44
C THR A 238 3.38 -3.17 -4.66
N LEU A 239 4.02 -4.33 -4.68
CA LEU A 239 4.70 -4.86 -5.85
C LEU A 239 3.86 -5.99 -6.43
N THR A 240 3.30 -5.78 -7.61
CA THR A 240 2.45 -6.76 -8.30
C THR A 240 3.10 -7.28 -9.57
N PHE A 241 2.81 -8.53 -9.87
CA PHE A 241 3.09 -9.17 -11.14
C PHE A 241 1.76 -9.46 -11.81
N ASN A 242 1.47 -8.72 -12.86
CA ASN A 242 0.23 -8.78 -13.61
C ASN A 242 0.41 -9.68 -14.83
N PHE A 243 -0.55 -10.57 -15.07
CA PHE A 243 -0.59 -11.52 -16.18
C PHE A 243 -1.83 -11.24 -17.03
N ALA A 244 -1.64 -10.83 -18.29
CA ALA A 244 -2.72 -10.45 -19.21
C ALA A 244 -2.49 -11.03 -20.63
#